data_b0530c60e07e552d355f44912404f7e0
#
_entry.id   b0530c60e07e552d355f44912404f7e0
#
_cell.length_a   1.000
_cell.length_b   1.000
_cell.length_c   1.000
_cell.angle_alpha   90.00
_cell.angle_beta   90.00
_cell.angle_gamma   90.00
#
_symmetry.space_group_name_H-M   'P 1'
#
loop_
_entity.id
_entity.type
_entity.pdbx_description
1 polymer ?
#
loop_
_entity_poly.entity_id
_entity_poly.type
_entity_poly.pdbx_seq_one_letter_code
_entity_poly.pdbx_strand_id
1 'polypeptide(L)'
;EQPVTVEFEPVESEYPITIPFEAGVGVEREIKLSDIADSVQYVPLETNDKCLIDFINSGKVVKTGKYWFVSSNTRLYQYTTDGKFVRNIGSRGGGPGQFNYFQQIDVNEDTGLIFMLTTSGKINVYEMETGKFLYDIKIPDKETAQFAMLNDTLVATFMLNSSGQQKE
;
A
#
# COMPACT_ATOMS: atom_id res chain seq x y z
N GLU A 1 19.96 -36.41 11.72
CA GLU A 1 19.89 -35.06 12.28
C GLU A 1 18.43 -34.76 12.60
N GLN A 2 18.11 -34.51 13.87
CA GLN A 2 16.75 -34.16 14.27
C GLN A 2 16.49 -32.69 13.96
N PRO A 3 15.27 -32.33 13.49
CA PRO A 3 14.92 -30.93 13.22
C PRO A 3 14.91 -30.16 14.55
N VAL A 4 15.65 -29.06 14.59
CA VAL A 4 15.64 -28.11 15.70
C VAL A 4 14.29 -27.40 15.66
N THR A 5 13.40 -27.74 16.58
CA THR A 5 12.15 -27.02 16.78
C THR A 5 12.46 -25.79 17.63
N VAL A 6 12.41 -24.61 17.06
CA VAL A 6 12.47 -23.36 17.81
C VAL A 6 11.05 -23.03 18.24
N GLU A 7 10.75 -23.24 19.53
CA GLU A 7 9.52 -22.72 20.13
C GLU A 7 9.66 -21.22 20.34
N PHE A 8 8.79 -20.45 19.72
CA PHE A 8 8.67 -19.02 19.98
C PHE A 8 7.67 -18.83 21.13
N GLU A 9 8.17 -18.46 22.29
CA GLU A 9 7.31 -17.95 23.34
C GLU A 9 6.80 -16.55 22.94
N PRO A 10 5.48 -16.26 23.12
CA PRO A 10 4.97 -14.92 22.89
C PRO A 10 5.61 -13.97 23.90
N VAL A 11 6.47 -13.09 23.44
CA VAL A 11 7.06 -12.03 24.26
C VAL A 11 5.98 -10.98 24.46
N GLU A 12 5.56 -10.73 25.72
CA GLU A 12 4.86 -9.50 26.07
C GLU A 12 5.82 -8.34 25.82
N SER A 13 5.66 -7.68 24.68
CA SER A 13 6.61 -6.64 24.24
C SER A 13 6.15 -5.28 24.70
N GLU A 14 6.89 -4.69 25.63
CA GLU A 14 6.99 -3.22 25.67
C GLU A 14 7.78 -2.75 24.45
N TYR A 15 7.26 -1.78 23.72
CA TYR A 15 7.96 -1.13 22.60
C TYR A 15 9.21 -0.39 23.09
N PRO A 16 10.34 -0.42 22.37
CA PRO A 16 10.56 -1.03 21.04
C PRO A 16 10.87 -2.54 21.10
N ILE A 17 10.37 -3.28 20.10
CA ILE A 17 10.65 -4.71 19.94
C ILE A 17 12.09 -4.88 19.43
N THR A 18 12.91 -5.60 20.17
CA THR A 18 14.26 -5.98 19.73
C THR A 18 14.20 -7.27 18.92
N ILE A 19 14.54 -7.21 17.63
CA ILE A 19 14.62 -8.39 16.76
C ILE A 19 16.08 -8.89 16.76
N PRO A 20 16.38 -10.09 17.32
CA PRO A 20 17.74 -10.64 17.37
C PRO A 20 18.11 -11.24 15.99
N PHE A 21 18.46 -10.43 15.03
CA PHE A 21 18.81 -10.87 13.67
C PHE A 21 19.98 -11.85 13.65
N GLU A 22 20.95 -11.68 14.53
CA GLU A 22 22.16 -12.50 14.59
C GLU A 22 21.86 -13.98 14.89
N ALA A 23 20.82 -14.26 15.67
CA ALA A 23 20.43 -15.62 16.02
C ALA A 23 19.84 -16.40 14.83
N GLY A 24 19.37 -15.71 13.79
CA GLY A 24 18.78 -16.32 12.60
C GLY A 24 19.72 -16.39 11.39
N VAL A 25 20.91 -15.79 11.46
CA VAL A 25 21.85 -15.76 10.32
C VAL A 25 22.43 -17.16 10.07
N GLY A 26 22.27 -17.67 8.85
CA GLY A 26 22.77 -18.98 8.43
C GLY A 26 21.81 -20.15 8.72
N VAL A 27 20.63 -19.91 9.29
CA VAL A 27 19.58 -20.94 9.44
C VAL A 27 18.62 -20.82 8.24
N GLU A 28 18.79 -21.69 7.26
CA GLU A 28 17.84 -21.82 6.16
C GLU A 28 16.70 -22.75 6.59
N ARG A 29 15.46 -22.26 6.43
CA ARG A 29 14.24 -23.05 6.67
C ARG A 29 13.33 -22.93 5.45
N GLU A 30 12.88 -24.05 4.93
CA GLU A 30 11.79 -24.06 3.96
C GLU A 30 10.47 -23.72 4.68
N ILE A 31 9.85 -22.60 4.32
CA ILE A 31 8.56 -22.16 4.85
C ILE A 31 7.49 -22.59 3.85
N LYS A 32 6.57 -23.44 4.29
CA LYS A 32 5.39 -23.83 3.51
C LYS A 32 4.30 -22.79 3.69
N LEU A 33 3.44 -22.63 2.68
CA LEU A 33 2.30 -21.71 2.78
C LEU A 33 1.38 -22.09 3.96
N SER A 34 1.23 -23.37 4.27
CA SER A 34 0.50 -23.87 5.44
C SER A 34 1.08 -23.44 6.80
N ASP A 35 2.33 -22.99 6.84
CA ASP A 35 2.98 -22.53 8.09
C ASP A 35 2.59 -21.09 8.44
N ILE A 36 2.05 -20.35 7.46
CA ILE A 36 1.75 -18.91 7.56
C ILE A 36 0.30 -18.56 7.19
N ALA A 37 -0.49 -19.49 6.66
CA ALA A 37 -1.87 -19.25 6.25
C ALA A 37 -2.74 -20.50 6.50
N ASP A 38 -3.91 -20.26 7.12
CA ASP A 38 -4.91 -21.32 7.37
C ASP A 38 -5.68 -21.68 6.09
N SER A 39 -5.83 -20.74 5.18
CA SER A 39 -6.53 -20.94 3.92
C SER A 39 -6.05 -19.99 2.81
N VAL A 40 -6.30 -20.40 1.57
CA VAL A 40 -6.03 -19.60 0.37
C VAL A 40 -7.33 -19.39 -0.39
N GLN A 41 -7.64 -18.15 -0.70
CA GLN A 41 -8.80 -17.79 -1.51
C GLN A 41 -8.35 -17.11 -2.79
N TYR A 42 -8.88 -17.54 -3.92
CA TYR A 42 -8.71 -16.90 -5.22
C TYR A 42 -9.90 -16.01 -5.52
N VAL A 43 -9.66 -14.73 -5.79
CA VAL A 43 -10.68 -13.78 -6.22
C VAL A 43 -10.40 -13.40 -7.66
N PRO A 44 -11.18 -13.91 -8.64
CA PRO A 44 -11.01 -13.53 -10.05
C PRO A 44 -11.47 -12.08 -10.23
N LEU A 45 -10.61 -11.22 -10.74
CA LEU A 45 -10.99 -9.84 -11.06
C LEU A 45 -11.62 -9.78 -12.45
N GLU A 46 -12.73 -9.02 -12.54
CA GLU A 46 -13.35 -8.72 -13.82
C GLU A 46 -12.36 -8.05 -14.76
N THR A 47 -12.31 -8.52 -16.00
CA THR A 47 -11.40 -8.02 -17.02
C THR A 47 -12.19 -7.64 -18.28
N ASN A 48 -12.14 -6.37 -18.63
CA ASN A 48 -12.73 -5.81 -19.84
C ASN A 48 -11.96 -4.54 -20.25
N ASP A 49 -12.35 -3.87 -21.33
CA ASP A 49 -11.68 -2.68 -21.86
C ASP A 49 -11.55 -1.52 -20.86
N LYS A 50 -12.40 -1.48 -19.82
CA LYS A 50 -12.38 -0.42 -18.78
C LYS A 50 -11.45 -0.76 -17.62
N CYS A 51 -11.19 -2.03 -17.38
CA CYS A 51 -10.45 -2.54 -16.22
C CYS A 51 -9.36 -3.56 -16.59
N LEU A 52 -8.80 -3.44 -17.79
CA LEU A 52 -7.63 -4.23 -18.18
C LEU A 52 -6.41 -3.75 -17.39
N ILE A 53 -5.89 -4.62 -16.56
CA ILE A 53 -4.68 -4.38 -15.77
C ILE A 53 -3.49 -4.78 -16.63
N ASP A 54 -2.71 -3.81 -17.07
CA ASP A 54 -1.52 -4.00 -17.91
C ASP A 54 -0.31 -4.47 -17.10
N PHE A 55 -0.14 -3.93 -15.90
CA PHE A 55 0.98 -4.26 -15.02
C PHE A 55 0.62 -3.96 -13.56
N ILE A 56 0.76 -4.94 -12.68
CA ILE A 56 0.64 -4.74 -11.24
C ILE A 56 2.04 -4.45 -10.68
N ASN A 57 2.26 -3.22 -10.28
CA ASN A 57 3.50 -2.87 -9.60
C ASN A 57 3.51 -3.51 -8.21
N SER A 58 4.60 -4.18 -7.86
CA SER A 58 4.74 -4.92 -6.61
C SER A 58 4.30 -4.09 -5.38
N GLY A 59 3.37 -4.61 -4.62
CA GLY A 59 2.95 -4.05 -3.34
C GLY A 59 1.76 -3.09 -3.35
N LYS A 60 1.05 -2.95 -4.47
CA LYS A 60 -0.04 -1.97 -4.55
C LYS A 60 -1.43 -2.58 -4.72
N VAL A 61 -1.72 -3.55 -3.86
CA VAL A 61 -3.07 -4.06 -3.67
C VAL A 61 -3.48 -3.79 -2.24
N VAL A 62 -4.56 -3.05 -2.05
CA VAL A 62 -5.15 -2.77 -0.74
C VAL A 62 -6.52 -3.39 -0.67
N LYS A 63 -6.77 -4.16 0.39
CA LYS A 63 -8.07 -4.75 0.69
C LYS A 63 -8.71 -4.01 1.85
N THR A 64 -9.97 -3.66 1.70
CA THR A 64 -10.86 -3.20 2.77
C THR A 64 -11.98 -4.21 3.00
N GLY A 65 -12.86 -3.95 3.95
CA GLY A 65 -14.05 -4.80 4.15
C GLY A 65 -14.99 -4.82 2.95
N LYS A 66 -15.01 -3.74 2.14
CA LYS A 66 -15.93 -3.58 1.00
C LYS A 66 -15.28 -3.71 -0.37
N TYR A 67 -14.01 -3.35 -0.50
CA TYR A 67 -13.37 -3.17 -1.80
C TYR A 67 -11.95 -3.72 -1.84
N TRP A 68 -11.53 -4.06 -3.07
CA TRP A 68 -10.14 -4.19 -3.44
C TRP A 68 -9.73 -2.97 -4.25
N PHE A 69 -8.58 -2.40 -3.91
CA PHE A 69 -7.91 -1.37 -4.70
C PHE A 69 -6.67 -1.98 -5.33
N VAL A 70 -6.66 -2.01 -6.66
CA VAL A 70 -5.56 -2.59 -7.43
C VAL A 70 -4.94 -1.51 -8.27
N SER A 71 -3.66 -1.27 -8.10
CA SER A 71 -2.95 -0.23 -8.83
C SER A 71 -2.05 -0.77 -9.93
N SER A 72 -2.13 -0.16 -11.09
CA SER A 72 -1.04 -0.12 -12.07
C SER A 72 -0.24 1.18 -11.88
N ASN A 73 0.79 1.41 -12.69
CA ASN A 73 1.57 2.65 -12.58
C ASN A 73 0.77 3.93 -12.86
N THR A 74 -0.30 3.83 -13.66
CA THR A 74 -1.04 4.96 -14.18
C THR A 74 -2.52 4.95 -13.86
N ARG A 75 -3.01 3.90 -13.19
CA ARG A 75 -4.43 3.72 -12.87
C ARG A 75 -4.60 3.08 -11.52
N LEU A 76 -5.63 3.50 -10.79
CA LEU A 76 -6.10 2.86 -9.57
C LEU A 76 -7.51 2.33 -9.82
N TYR A 77 -7.64 1.00 -9.78
CA TYR A 77 -8.89 0.29 -9.99
C TYR A 77 -9.54 -0.04 -8.65
N GLN A 78 -10.84 0.16 -8.56
CA GLN A 78 -11.68 -0.28 -7.44
C GLN A 78 -12.53 -1.46 -7.89
N TYR A 79 -12.48 -2.54 -7.10
CA TYR A 79 -13.29 -3.74 -7.29
C TYR A 79 -14.07 -4.05 -6.02
N THR A 80 -15.21 -4.69 -6.14
CA THR A 80 -15.93 -5.30 -5.01
C THR A 80 -15.13 -6.48 -4.44
N THR A 81 -15.51 -6.97 -3.26
CA THR A 81 -14.81 -8.10 -2.61
C THR A 81 -14.93 -9.41 -3.39
N ASP A 82 -15.92 -9.55 -4.28
CA ASP A 82 -16.08 -10.68 -5.21
C ASP A 82 -15.39 -10.44 -6.58
N GLY A 83 -14.65 -9.34 -6.74
CA GLY A 83 -13.81 -9.06 -7.90
C GLY A 83 -14.48 -8.36 -9.06
N LYS A 84 -15.71 -7.83 -8.90
CA LYS A 84 -16.39 -7.05 -9.94
C LYS A 84 -15.83 -5.63 -10.00
N PHE A 85 -15.59 -5.13 -11.21
CA PHE A 85 -15.11 -3.79 -11.42
C PHE A 85 -16.15 -2.74 -11.02
N VAL A 86 -15.75 -1.79 -10.21
CA VAL A 86 -16.58 -0.66 -9.78
C VAL A 86 -16.24 0.59 -10.59
N ARG A 87 -14.98 1.03 -10.53
CA ARG A 87 -14.51 2.25 -11.21
C ARG A 87 -12.99 2.40 -11.20
N ASN A 88 -12.52 3.41 -11.93
CA ASN A 88 -11.18 3.96 -11.73
C ASN A 88 -11.24 5.13 -10.74
N ILE A 89 -10.23 5.28 -9.89
CA ILE A 89 -10.06 6.40 -8.97
C ILE A 89 -9.11 7.40 -9.59
N GLY A 90 -9.58 8.64 -9.77
CA GLY A 90 -8.85 9.69 -10.45
C GLY A 90 -8.69 9.42 -11.95
N SER A 91 -7.89 10.24 -12.61
CA SER A 91 -7.60 10.10 -14.04
C SER A 91 -6.23 10.68 -14.40
N ARG A 92 -5.72 10.33 -15.58
CA ARG A 92 -4.46 10.85 -16.07
C ARG A 92 -4.61 12.33 -16.49
N GLY A 93 -3.65 13.17 -16.06
CA GLY A 93 -3.62 14.59 -16.42
C GLY A 93 -2.92 15.45 -15.38
N GLY A 94 -3.07 16.77 -15.49
CA GLY A 94 -2.47 17.78 -14.60
C GLY A 94 -3.47 18.62 -13.82
N GLY A 95 -4.77 18.38 -13.94
CA GLY A 95 -5.82 19.11 -13.22
C GLY A 95 -6.04 18.59 -11.79
N PRO A 96 -7.00 19.20 -11.06
CA PRO A 96 -7.37 18.74 -9.71
C PRO A 96 -7.80 17.27 -9.72
N GLY A 97 -7.21 16.45 -8.83
CA GLY A 97 -7.48 15.02 -8.77
C GLY A 97 -6.96 14.21 -9.95
N GLN A 98 -6.14 14.83 -10.82
CA GLN A 98 -5.47 14.12 -11.90
C GLN A 98 -4.01 13.85 -11.52
N PHE A 99 -3.42 12.82 -12.16
CA PHE A 99 -2.02 12.44 -11.98
C PHE A 99 -1.47 11.80 -13.24
N ASN A 100 -0.16 11.84 -13.45
CA ASN A 100 0.49 11.07 -14.51
C ASN A 100 0.95 9.71 -13.99
N TYR A 101 1.61 9.73 -12.82
CA TYR A 101 2.06 8.54 -12.10
C TYR A 101 1.84 8.76 -10.61
N PHE A 102 1.72 7.67 -9.88
CA PHE A 102 1.69 7.69 -8.42
C PHE A 102 2.58 6.57 -7.85
N GLN A 103 3.05 6.79 -6.65
CA GLN A 103 4.03 5.93 -6.00
C GLN A 103 3.38 5.00 -4.98
N GLN A 104 2.39 5.52 -4.25
CA GLN A 104 1.76 4.79 -3.17
C GLN A 104 0.30 5.20 -3.03
N ILE A 105 -0.50 4.27 -2.54
CA ILE A 105 -1.85 4.53 -2.04
C ILE A 105 -1.95 4.06 -0.59
N ASP A 106 -2.81 4.73 0.16
CA ASP A 106 -3.27 4.31 1.48
C ASP A 106 -4.80 4.50 1.54
N VAL A 107 -5.50 3.63 2.25
CA VAL A 107 -6.96 3.67 2.35
C VAL A 107 -7.34 3.60 3.82
N ASN A 108 -8.00 4.65 4.29
CA ASN A 108 -8.59 4.67 5.62
C ASN A 108 -10.08 4.34 5.49
N GLU A 109 -10.44 3.13 5.91
CA GLU A 109 -11.81 2.62 5.80
C GLU A 109 -12.76 3.33 6.79
N ASP A 110 -12.28 3.72 7.96
CA ASP A 110 -13.08 4.39 8.99
C ASP A 110 -13.54 5.78 8.54
N THR A 111 -12.67 6.51 7.85
CA THR A 111 -12.98 7.83 7.29
C THR A 111 -13.54 7.77 5.88
N GLY A 112 -13.44 6.63 5.21
CA GLY A 112 -13.85 6.44 3.82
C GLY A 112 -12.98 7.21 2.82
N LEU A 113 -11.69 7.42 3.13
CA LEU A 113 -10.77 8.20 2.31
C LEU A 113 -9.68 7.34 1.67
N ILE A 114 -9.33 7.71 0.45
CA ILE A 114 -8.21 7.16 -0.31
C ILE A 114 -7.16 8.26 -0.45
N PHE A 115 -5.94 7.99 -0.04
CA PHE A 115 -4.78 8.85 -0.16
C PHE A 115 -3.85 8.31 -1.25
N MET A 116 -3.45 9.15 -2.19
CA MET A 116 -2.62 8.77 -3.32
C MET A 116 -1.42 9.71 -3.44
N LEU A 117 -0.22 9.21 -3.16
CA LEU A 117 1.03 9.94 -3.34
C LEU A 117 1.39 9.98 -4.83
N THR A 118 1.33 11.16 -5.40
CA THR A 118 1.65 11.38 -6.82
C THR A 118 3.13 11.77 -7.00
N THR A 119 3.69 11.50 -8.16
CA THR A 119 5.05 11.92 -8.51
C THR A 119 5.23 13.44 -8.63
N SER A 120 4.14 14.21 -8.57
CA SER A 120 4.18 15.67 -8.53
C SER A 120 4.41 16.27 -7.14
N GLY A 121 4.64 15.43 -6.11
CA GLY A 121 4.87 15.88 -4.72
C GLY A 121 3.59 16.33 -4.01
N LYS A 122 2.50 15.61 -4.25
CA LYS A 122 1.23 15.83 -3.58
C LYS A 122 0.59 14.49 -3.20
N ILE A 123 -0.21 14.51 -2.15
CA ILE A 123 -1.16 13.44 -1.85
C ILE A 123 -2.53 13.90 -2.30
N ASN A 124 -3.07 13.28 -3.34
CA ASN A 124 -4.46 13.47 -3.74
C ASN A 124 -5.37 12.67 -2.81
N VAL A 125 -6.46 13.26 -2.36
CA VAL A 125 -7.45 12.63 -1.47
C VAL A 125 -8.76 12.46 -2.21
N TYR A 126 -9.29 11.22 -2.17
CA TYR A 126 -10.54 10.86 -2.83
C TYR A 126 -11.49 10.22 -1.82
N GLU A 127 -12.79 10.38 -2.05
CA GLU A 127 -13.83 9.66 -1.35
C GLU A 127 -13.92 8.21 -1.84
N MET A 128 -13.87 7.26 -0.93
CA MET A 128 -13.80 5.83 -1.26
C MET A 128 -15.06 5.33 -1.97
N GLU A 129 -16.23 5.75 -1.54
CA GLU A 129 -17.52 5.26 -2.07
C GLU A 129 -17.83 5.78 -3.48
N THR A 130 -17.42 6.99 -3.80
CA THR A 130 -17.74 7.64 -5.08
C THR A 130 -16.56 7.76 -6.04
N GLY A 131 -15.33 7.66 -5.51
CA GLY A 131 -14.10 7.96 -6.25
C GLY A 131 -13.90 9.45 -6.55
N LYS A 132 -14.71 10.32 -5.94
CA LYS A 132 -14.65 11.78 -6.14
C LYS A 132 -13.39 12.34 -5.51
N PHE A 133 -12.67 13.18 -6.26
CA PHE A 133 -11.57 13.99 -5.72
C PHE A 133 -12.11 15.01 -4.72
N LEU A 134 -11.46 15.13 -3.57
CA LEU A 134 -11.83 16.06 -2.51
C LEU A 134 -10.85 17.24 -2.45
N TYR A 135 -9.57 16.95 -2.23
CA TYR A 135 -8.51 17.94 -2.10
C TYR A 135 -7.13 17.30 -2.30
N ASP A 136 -6.10 18.11 -2.37
CA ASP A 136 -4.71 17.65 -2.35
C ASP A 136 -3.96 18.22 -1.14
N ILE A 137 -3.02 17.43 -0.60
CA ILE A 137 -2.07 17.82 0.43
C ILE A 137 -0.72 18.01 -0.27
N LYS A 138 -0.18 19.22 -0.21
CA LYS A 138 1.15 19.50 -0.76
C LYS A 138 2.22 18.97 0.20
N ILE A 139 3.16 18.21 -0.34
CA ILE A 139 4.32 17.76 0.42
C ILE A 139 5.45 18.76 0.17
N PRO A 140 6.11 19.26 1.24
CA PRO A 140 7.19 20.24 1.10
C PRO A 140 8.36 19.72 0.24
N ASP A 141 8.66 18.43 0.35
CA ASP A 141 9.76 17.80 -0.38
C ASP A 141 9.25 16.88 -1.49
N LYS A 142 9.71 17.13 -2.71
CA LYS A 142 9.34 16.34 -3.90
C LYS A 142 10.04 14.97 -3.97
N GLU A 143 11.06 14.73 -3.15
CA GLU A 143 11.80 13.46 -3.06
C GLU A 143 11.11 12.46 -2.13
N THR A 144 9.90 12.77 -1.65
CA THR A 144 9.11 11.85 -0.83
C THR A 144 8.78 10.59 -1.63
N ALA A 145 9.27 9.45 -1.15
CA ALA A 145 9.06 8.15 -1.78
C ALA A 145 7.87 7.39 -1.19
N GLN A 146 7.60 7.60 0.10
CA GLN A 146 6.56 6.91 0.84
C GLN A 146 5.91 7.85 1.85
N PHE A 147 4.69 7.51 2.25
CA PHE A 147 3.98 8.17 3.33
C PHE A 147 3.21 7.16 4.18
N ALA A 148 2.87 7.54 5.39
CA ALA A 148 1.93 6.82 6.24
C ALA A 148 0.99 7.82 6.91
N MET A 149 -0.30 7.55 6.86
CA MET A 149 -1.28 8.29 7.66
C MET A 149 -1.19 7.78 9.10
N LEU A 150 -0.77 8.63 10.03
CA LEU A 150 -0.68 8.27 11.45
C LEU A 150 -2.02 8.45 12.17
N ASN A 151 -2.80 9.44 11.71
CA ASN A 151 -4.19 9.72 12.11
C ASN A 151 -4.82 10.66 11.08
N ASP A 152 -6.02 11.18 11.36
CA ASP A 152 -6.78 12.03 10.44
C ASP A 152 -6.11 13.38 10.11
N THR A 153 -5.11 13.78 10.87
CA THR A 153 -4.44 15.09 10.74
C THR A 153 -2.93 15.00 10.57
N LEU A 154 -2.32 13.84 10.79
CA LEU A 154 -0.88 13.67 10.82
C LEU A 154 -0.42 12.66 9.77
N VAL A 155 0.46 13.11 8.90
CA VAL A 155 1.11 12.31 7.85
C VAL A 155 2.60 12.23 8.12
N ALA A 156 3.16 11.03 8.21
CA ALA A 156 4.60 10.83 8.16
C ALA A 156 5.03 10.62 6.71
N THR A 157 6.11 11.28 6.29
CA THR A 157 6.68 11.12 4.96
C THR A 157 8.12 10.61 5.06
N PHE A 158 8.47 9.70 4.17
CA PHE A 158 9.82 9.13 4.07
C PHE A 158 10.46 9.60 2.78
N MET A 159 11.62 10.25 2.92
CA MET A 159 12.40 10.75 1.79
C MET A 159 13.50 9.76 1.45
N LEU A 160 13.71 9.54 0.15
CA LEU A 160 14.91 8.85 -0.32
C LEU A 160 16.05 9.86 -0.35
N ASN A 161 16.96 9.74 0.59
CA ASN A 161 18.22 10.51 0.53
C ASN A 161 19.18 9.86 -0.48
N SER A 162 18.92 10.07 -1.78
CA SER A 162 19.76 9.52 -2.85
C SER A 162 21.15 10.17 -2.93
N SER A 163 21.35 11.33 -2.30
CA SER A 163 22.61 12.07 -2.32
C SER A 163 23.52 11.77 -1.13
N GLY A 164 23.03 11.08 -0.09
CA GLY A 164 23.78 10.82 1.14
C GLY A 164 24.09 12.08 1.96
N GLN A 165 23.62 13.25 1.56
CA GLN A 165 23.79 14.49 2.30
C GLN A 165 22.65 14.64 3.31
N GLN A 166 22.98 14.71 4.60
CA GLN A 166 22.01 15.15 5.60
C GLN A 166 21.67 16.63 5.31
N LYS A 167 20.41 16.89 4.98
CA LYS A 167 19.88 18.25 5.03
C LYS A 167 19.56 18.53 6.50
N GLU A 168 20.30 19.45 7.13
CA GLU A 168 20.00 20.01 8.44
C GLU A 168 18.68 20.78 8.41
#